data_8362e32447bd0b79e6244a29a7dfc041
#
_entry.id   8362e32447bd0b79e6244a29a7dfc041
#
_cell.length_a   1.000
_cell.length_b   1.000
_cell.length_c   1.000
_cell.angle_alpha   90.00
_cell.angle_beta   90.00
_cell.angle_gamma   90.00
#
_symmetry.space_group_name_H-M   'P 1'
#
loop_
_entity.id
_entity.type
_entity.pdbx_description
1 polymer ?
#
loop_
_entity_poly.entity_id
_entity_poly.type
_entity_poly.pdbx_seq_one_letter_code
_entity_poly.pdbx_strand_id
1 'polypeptide(L)'
;MIDNDVLILSHTVFPEKDSVPVLHAFAEQHNINSTKWHLLTGSKKDLYTISRKGYFAISYQPDLSDDGFIHTENVVLVDKQRRLRGIYNGTNVHEMNRLIEDIYVLKKEYQL
;
A
#
# COMPACT_ATOMS: atom_id res chain seq x y z
N MET A 1 -8.30 -10.34 12.57
CA MET A 1 -6.86 -10.13 12.68
C MET A 1 -6.16 -10.60 11.42
N ILE A 2 -5.16 -9.86 11.00
CA ILE A 2 -4.39 -10.20 9.81
C ILE A 2 -3.39 -11.29 10.15
N ASP A 3 -3.42 -12.39 9.41
CA ASP A 3 -2.56 -13.55 9.61
C ASP A 3 -1.28 -13.44 8.78
N ASN A 4 -0.46 -14.50 8.85
CA ASN A 4 0.82 -14.54 8.14
C ASN A 4 0.68 -14.56 6.62
N ASP A 5 -0.49 -14.84 6.11
CA ASP A 5 -0.74 -14.88 4.66
C ASP A 5 -1.16 -13.53 4.10
N VAL A 6 -1.13 -12.46 4.91
CA VAL A 6 -1.44 -11.11 4.46
C VAL A 6 -0.21 -10.23 4.70
N LEU A 7 0.13 -9.43 3.69
CA LEU A 7 1.29 -8.56 3.72
C LEU A 7 0.86 -7.13 3.41
N ILE A 8 1.39 -6.17 4.15
CA ILE A 8 1.14 -4.75 3.88
C ILE A 8 2.43 -4.14 3.34
N LEU A 9 2.31 -3.46 2.21
CA LEU A 9 3.43 -2.73 1.61
C LEU A 9 3.06 -1.26 1.53
N SER A 10 3.83 -0.42 2.19
CA SER A 10 3.64 1.03 2.16
C SER A 10 4.81 1.67 1.43
N HIS A 11 4.52 2.43 0.39
CA HIS A 11 5.53 3.11 -0.43
C HIS A 11 5.55 4.58 -0.08
N THR A 12 6.72 5.12 0.22
CA THR A 12 6.84 6.55 0.50
C THR A 12 6.57 7.38 -0.76
N VAL A 13 6.08 8.59 -0.56
CA VAL A 13 5.99 9.61 -1.63
C VAL A 13 7.09 10.67 -1.49
N PHE A 14 7.93 10.58 -0.46
CA PHE A 14 9.02 11.53 -0.20
C PHE A 14 10.33 10.79 0.05
N PRO A 15 10.89 10.12 -0.96
CA PRO A 15 12.09 9.32 -0.75
C PRO A 15 13.29 10.15 -0.32
N GLU A 16 13.32 11.44 -0.63
CA GLU A 16 14.40 12.33 -0.19
C GLU A 16 14.45 12.45 1.33
N LYS A 17 13.29 12.37 2.00
CA LYS A 17 13.19 12.48 3.46
C LYS A 17 13.07 11.12 4.12
N ASP A 18 12.45 10.16 3.45
CA ASP A 18 12.17 8.85 4.00
C ASP A 18 13.25 7.85 3.59
N SER A 19 14.44 8.05 4.12
CA SER A 19 15.54 7.10 3.94
C SER A 19 15.27 5.83 4.74
N VAL A 20 16.07 4.79 4.49
CA VAL A 20 15.95 3.53 5.24
C VAL A 20 16.04 3.75 6.75
N PRO A 21 17.04 4.49 7.28
CA PRO A 21 17.08 4.75 8.72
C PRO A 21 15.87 5.49 9.26
N VAL A 22 15.32 6.44 8.50
CA VAL A 22 14.14 7.21 8.91
C VAL A 22 12.93 6.28 8.99
N LEU A 23 12.73 5.43 7.99
CA LEU A 23 11.62 4.48 7.98
C LEU A 23 11.76 3.45 9.09
N HIS A 24 12.99 3.02 9.38
CA HIS A 24 13.24 2.09 10.48
C HIS A 24 12.83 2.70 11.83
N ALA A 25 13.20 3.96 12.06
CA ALA A 25 12.84 4.68 13.27
C ALA A 25 11.32 4.85 13.38
N PHE A 26 10.66 5.16 12.28
CA PHE A 26 9.21 5.28 12.23
C PHE A 26 8.55 3.95 12.61
N ALA A 27 9.04 2.85 12.05
CA ALA A 27 8.50 1.54 12.35
C ALA A 27 8.64 1.18 13.82
N GLU A 28 9.78 1.49 14.41
CA GLU A 28 10.00 1.25 15.84
C GLU A 28 9.08 2.11 16.71
N GLN A 29 8.94 3.38 16.34
CA GLN A 29 8.11 4.33 17.09
C GLN A 29 6.63 3.89 17.10
N HIS A 30 6.15 3.30 16.02
CA HIS A 30 4.77 2.90 15.87
C HIS A 30 4.55 1.40 16.09
N ASN A 31 5.56 0.68 16.55
CA ASN A 31 5.47 -0.76 16.84
C ASN A 31 5.00 -1.56 15.64
N ILE A 32 5.50 -1.22 14.45
CA ILE A 32 5.14 -1.93 13.23
C ILE A 32 5.91 -3.23 13.16
N ASN A 33 5.19 -4.34 12.96
CA ASN A 33 5.80 -5.65 12.80
C ASN A 33 6.36 -5.78 11.38
N SER A 34 7.68 -5.72 11.26
CA SER A 34 8.36 -5.70 9.97
C SER A 34 8.24 -7.01 9.19
N THR A 35 7.77 -8.09 9.80
CA THR A 35 7.52 -9.33 9.05
C THR A 35 6.19 -9.29 8.30
N LYS A 36 5.28 -8.39 8.66
CA LYS A 36 3.95 -8.28 8.06
C LYS A 36 3.72 -6.96 7.35
N TRP A 37 4.48 -5.94 7.69
CA TRP A 37 4.27 -4.60 7.17
C TRP A 37 5.62 -4.01 6.81
N HIS A 38 5.86 -3.86 5.51
CA HIS A 38 7.10 -3.31 4.99
C HIS A 38 6.91 -1.87 4.57
N LEU A 39 7.77 -1.00 5.09
CA LEU A 39 7.84 0.40 4.66
C LEU A 39 8.93 0.49 3.61
N LEU A 40 8.55 0.91 2.41
CA LEU A 40 9.42 0.86 1.25
C LEU A 40 9.79 2.24 0.76
N THR A 41 11.04 2.39 0.37
CA THR A 41 11.55 3.60 -0.27
C THR A 41 12.37 3.20 -1.49
N GLY A 42 12.80 4.18 -2.26
CA GLY A 42 13.59 3.93 -3.45
C GLY A 42 13.82 5.23 -4.19
N SER A 43 14.23 5.16 -5.44
CA SER A 43 14.34 6.36 -6.24
C SER A 43 12.96 6.92 -6.56
N LYS A 44 12.89 8.23 -6.72
CA LYS A 44 11.63 8.89 -7.06
C LYS A 44 11.05 8.35 -8.36
N LYS A 45 11.92 8.06 -9.33
CA LYS A 45 11.52 7.50 -10.61
C LYS A 45 10.86 6.13 -10.44
N ASP A 46 11.47 5.26 -9.64
CA ASP A 46 10.95 3.91 -9.43
C ASP A 46 9.63 3.92 -8.69
N LEU A 47 9.53 4.77 -7.67
CA LEU A 47 8.28 4.92 -6.91
C LEU A 47 7.16 5.45 -7.80
N TYR A 48 7.48 6.43 -8.63
CA TYR A 48 6.53 6.98 -9.58
C TYR A 48 6.05 5.91 -10.57
N THR A 49 6.99 5.14 -11.09
CA THR A 49 6.67 4.09 -12.06
C THR A 49 5.74 3.05 -11.45
N ILE A 50 6.02 2.61 -10.22
CA ILE A 50 5.21 1.57 -9.59
C ILE A 50 3.81 2.08 -9.27
N SER A 51 3.70 3.36 -8.88
CA SER A 51 2.39 3.93 -8.57
C SER A 51 1.55 4.13 -9.82
N ARG A 52 2.16 4.45 -10.95
CA ARG A 52 1.45 4.73 -12.19
C ARG A 52 1.16 3.48 -13.01
N LYS A 53 2.14 2.57 -13.09
CA LYS A 53 2.03 1.40 -13.96
C LYS A 53 1.74 0.11 -13.21
N GLY A 54 1.96 0.11 -11.90
CA GLY A 54 1.71 -1.06 -11.07
C GLY A 54 0.33 -1.02 -10.45
N TYR A 55 0.28 -0.65 -9.18
CA TYR A 55 -0.93 -0.76 -8.38
C TYR A 55 -2.01 0.24 -8.75
N PHE A 56 -1.65 1.42 -9.24
CA PHE A 56 -2.57 2.53 -9.37
C PHE A 56 -2.94 2.85 -10.81
N ALA A 57 -2.70 1.92 -11.72
CA ALA A 57 -3.03 2.13 -13.13
C ALA A 57 -4.51 2.47 -13.31
N ILE A 58 -5.38 1.91 -12.48
CA ILE A 58 -6.82 2.11 -12.57
C ILE A 58 -7.23 3.46 -11.99
N SER A 59 -6.54 3.90 -10.93
CA SER A 59 -6.86 5.16 -10.24
C SER A 59 -6.01 6.32 -10.73
N TYR A 60 -5.41 6.20 -11.90
CA TYR A 60 -4.53 7.21 -12.45
C TYR A 60 -5.23 8.55 -12.62
N GLN A 61 -4.58 9.59 -12.12
CA GLN A 61 -5.02 10.96 -12.26
C GLN A 61 -4.08 11.65 -13.24
N PRO A 62 -4.61 12.21 -14.35
CA PRO A 62 -3.73 12.91 -15.31
C PRO A 62 -3.12 14.18 -14.73
N ASP A 63 -3.78 14.81 -13.78
CA ASP A 63 -3.30 16.01 -13.15
C ASP A 63 -2.34 15.63 -12.03
N LEU A 64 -1.07 15.61 -12.35
CA LEU A 64 -0.04 15.24 -11.39
C LEU A 64 0.51 16.47 -10.70
N SER A 65 0.95 16.28 -9.47
CA SER A 65 1.70 17.31 -8.76
C SER A 65 3.02 17.58 -9.49
N ASP A 66 3.65 18.69 -9.15
CA ASP A 66 4.89 19.13 -9.79
C ASP A 66 5.99 18.12 -9.73
N ASP A 67 6.01 17.27 -8.72
CA ASP A 67 7.00 16.22 -8.55
C ASP A 67 6.64 14.93 -9.28
N GLY A 68 5.49 14.89 -9.94
CA GLY A 68 5.06 13.74 -10.70
C GLY A 68 4.41 12.63 -9.89
N PHE A 69 4.23 12.82 -8.61
CA PHE A 69 3.58 11.81 -7.76
C PHE A 69 2.09 12.03 -7.66
N ILE A 70 1.38 10.91 -7.53
CA ILE A 70 -0.03 10.92 -7.17
C ILE A 70 -0.12 10.71 -5.67
N HIS A 71 -0.51 11.76 -4.97
CA HIS A 71 -0.72 11.68 -3.52
C HIS A 71 -2.13 11.20 -3.27
N THR A 72 -2.27 9.91 -2.99
CA THR A 72 -3.57 9.34 -2.70
C THR A 72 -3.57 8.71 -1.33
N GLU A 73 -4.76 8.62 -0.76
CA GLU A 73 -5.00 7.93 0.50
C GLU A 73 -5.50 6.51 0.25
N ASN A 74 -5.35 6.05 -0.97
CA ASN A 74 -5.90 4.76 -1.38
C ASN A 74 -5.06 3.61 -0.87
N VAL A 75 -5.76 2.61 -0.37
CA VAL A 75 -5.20 1.30 -0.06
C VAL A 75 -5.73 0.33 -1.13
N VAL A 76 -4.84 -0.43 -1.71
CA VAL A 76 -5.15 -1.34 -2.81
C VAL A 76 -5.03 -2.77 -2.30
N LEU A 77 -6.06 -3.57 -2.52
CA LEU A 77 -6.05 -4.99 -2.18
C LEU A 77 -5.69 -5.80 -3.42
N VAL A 78 -4.62 -6.60 -3.29
CA VAL A 78 -4.11 -7.42 -4.38
C VAL A 78 -4.11 -8.87 -3.92
N ASP A 79 -4.59 -9.78 -4.75
CA ASP A 79 -4.63 -11.20 -4.42
C ASP A 79 -3.29 -11.90 -4.73
N LYS A 80 -3.19 -13.18 -4.40
CA LYS A 80 -1.94 -13.92 -4.62
C LYS A 80 -1.65 -14.20 -6.09
N GLN A 81 -2.61 -13.94 -6.98
CA GLN A 81 -2.42 -14.03 -8.41
C GLN A 81 -2.09 -12.68 -9.02
N ARG A 82 -1.82 -11.67 -8.17
CA ARG A 82 -1.45 -10.31 -8.55
C ARG A 82 -2.57 -9.54 -9.26
N ARG A 83 -3.81 -9.91 -8.97
CA ARG A 83 -4.97 -9.20 -9.50
C ARG A 83 -5.45 -8.16 -8.50
N LEU A 84 -5.84 -6.99 -9.00
CA LEU A 84 -6.44 -5.95 -8.19
C LEU A 84 -7.84 -6.38 -7.79
N ARG A 85 -8.12 -6.41 -6.49
CA ARG A 85 -9.41 -6.88 -5.98
C ARG A 85 -10.22 -5.77 -5.31
N GLY A 86 -9.61 -4.66 -4.98
CA GLY A 86 -10.35 -3.54 -4.42
C GLY A 86 -9.48 -2.32 -4.18
N ILE A 87 -10.13 -1.16 -4.09
CA ILE A 87 -9.49 0.10 -3.77
C ILE A 87 -10.31 0.74 -2.65
N TYR A 88 -9.62 1.23 -1.62
CA TYR A 88 -10.26 1.72 -0.40
C TYR A 88 -9.61 3.01 0.04
N ASN A 89 -10.38 3.91 0.64
CA ASN A 89 -9.82 5.12 1.23
C ASN A 89 -9.25 4.79 2.60
N GLY A 90 -7.93 4.92 2.73
CA GLY A 90 -7.21 4.56 3.96
C GLY A 90 -7.50 5.46 5.16
N THR A 91 -8.11 6.62 4.94
CA THR A 91 -8.46 7.55 6.02
C THR A 91 -9.91 7.44 6.45
N ASN A 92 -10.69 6.53 5.85
CA ASN A 92 -12.10 6.35 6.14
C ASN A 92 -12.29 5.03 6.89
N VAL A 93 -12.82 5.09 8.10
CA VAL A 93 -12.95 3.91 8.95
C VAL A 93 -13.91 2.87 8.35
N HIS A 94 -14.96 3.32 7.67
CA HIS A 94 -15.90 2.38 7.04
C HIS A 94 -15.25 1.64 5.88
N GLU A 95 -14.43 2.34 5.10
CA GLU A 95 -13.67 1.73 4.01
C GLU A 95 -12.64 0.74 4.54
N MET A 96 -12.01 1.05 5.67
CA MET A 96 -11.04 0.13 6.27
C MET A 96 -11.72 -1.11 6.80
N ASN A 97 -12.91 -0.98 7.36
CA ASN A 97 -13.69 -2.13 7.79
C ASN A 97 -14.09 -2.99 6.59
N ARG A 98 -14.46 -2.37 5.48
CA ARG A 98 -14.79 -3.09 4.25
C ARG A 98 -13.58 -3.84 3.71
N LEU A 99 -12.40 -3.22 3.77
CA LEU A 99 -11.15 -3.88 3.38
C LEU A 99 -10.92 -5.14 4.20
N ILE A 100 -11.08 -5.06 5.51
CA ILE A 100 -10.88 -6.22 6.38
C ILE A 100 -11.85 -7.34 6.03
N GLU A 101 -13.12 -7.01 5.81
CA GLU A 101 -14.12 -8.00 5.39
C GLU A 101 -13.74 -8.65 4.07
N ASP A 102 -13.30 -7.85 3.10
CA ASP A 102 -12.90 -8.36 1.79
C ASP A 102 -11.66 -9.25 1.87
N ILE A 103 -10.74 -8.95 2.78
CA ILE A 103 -9.59 -9.82 3.03
C ILE A 103 -10.06 -11.20 3.48
N TYR A 104 -11.01 -11.25 4.41
CA TYR A 104 -11.54 -12.53 4.87
C TYR A 104 -12.25 -13.29 3.75
N VAL A 105 -12.97 -12.59 2.90
CA VAL A 105 -13.62 -13.21 1.74
C VAL A 105 -12.59 -13.82 0.80
N LEU A 106 -11.50 -13.08 0.51
CA LEU A 106 -10.44 -13.59 -0.33
C LEU A 106 -9.76 -14.82 0.27
N LYS A 107 -9.53 -14.80 1.58
CA LYS A 107 -8.92 -15.95 2.24
C LYS A 107 -9.78 -17.20 2.06
N LYS A 108 -11.08 -17.06 2.19
CA LYS A 108 -12.00 -18.18 1.95
C LYS A 108 -11.99 -18.63 0.50
N GLU A 109 -11.92 -17.68 -0.42
CA GLU A 109 -11.88 -17.98 -1.85
C GLU A 109 -10.69 -18.88 -2.18
N TYR A 110 -9.54 -18.65 -1.56
CA TYR A 110 -8.32 -19.42 -1.81
C TYR A 110 -8.20 -20.69 -0.98
N GLN A 111 -9.10 -20.92 -0.05
CA GLN A 111 -9.14 -22.17 0.72
C GLN A 111 -9.93 -23.25 0.00
N LEU A 112 -10.69 -22.88 -1.01
CA LEU A 112 -11.49 -23.82 -1.79
C LEU A 112 -10.68 -24.45 -2.94
#